data_afc6fed917676de0c174e97e88f13576
#
_entry.id   afc6fed917676de0c174e97e88f13576
#
_cell.length_a   1.000
_cell.length_b   1.000
_cell.length_c   1.000
_cell.angle_alpha   90.00
_cell.angle_beta   90.00
_cell.angle_gamma   90.00
#
_symmetry.space_group_name_H-M   'P 1'
#
loop_
_entity.id
_entity.type
_entity.pdbx_description
1 polymer ?
#
loop_
_entity_poly.entity_id
_entity_poly.type
_entity_poly.pdbx_seq_one_letter_code
_entity_poly.pdbx_strand_id
1 'polypeptide(L)'
;PFMSLPKAKRSRIFINGKETTSIDYPASVSNLLYRMVTGKSLRPDDPYKVTGVPRSIAKKITNIMLNSETKTAAASAVNKWLKESADNAHKKDYERAVENIGTNTMMMDAIRKRNKPIANYFFKGKEMGQHYAWLEANLVFEVANYFGQHLKIPCLTIHDEFIVTKDVAEAAEDYLYTVGLDESIYASEYLENIRY
;
A
#
# COMPACT_ATOMS: atom_id res chain seq x y z
N PRO A 1 -10.59 -8.43 20.06
CA PRO A 1 -9.24 -7.91 19.80
C PRO A 1 -9.33 -6.58 19.04
N PHE A 2 -8.39 -5.65 19.26
CA PHE A 2 -8.37 -4.32 18.65
C PHE A 2 -8.30 -4.37 17.10
N MET A 3 -7.72 -5.40 16.52
CA MET A 3 -7.59 -5.60 15.07
C MET A 3 -8.92 -5.67 14.32
N SER A 4 -10.00 -6.11 14.98
CA SER A 4 -11.33 -6.18 14.38
C SER A 4 -12.19 -4.92 14.57
N LEU A 5 -11.62 -3.88 15.24
CA LEU A 5 -12.33 -2.63 15.43
C LEU A 5 -12.46 -1.84 14.11
N PRO A 6 -13.66 -1.34 13.77
CA PRO A 6 -13.83 -0.41 12.66
C PRO A 6 -12.93 0.82 12.82
N LYS A 7 -12.40 1.35 11.70
CA LYS A 7 -11.47 2.51 11.71
C LYS A 7 -12.01 3.68 12.55
N ALA A 8 -13.30 3.98 12.46
CA ALA A 8 -13.94 5.04 13.24
C ALA A 8 -13.94 4.81 14.78
N LYS A 9 -13.73 3.56 15.23
CA LYS A 9 -13.65 3.24 16.66
C LYS A 9 -12.21 3.20 17.18
N ARG A 10 -11.21 3.13 16.29
CA ARG A 10 -9.78 3.08 16.66
C ARG A 10 -9.31 4.35 17.34
N SER A 11 -9.89 5.50 16.99
CA SER A 11 -9.61 6.80 17.67
C SER A 11 -9.97 6.84 19.16
N ARG A 12 -10.68 5.79 19.66
CA ARG A 12 -11.04 5.66 21.09
C ARG A 12 -10.08 4.73 21.85
N ILE A 13 -9.04 4.24 21.21
CA ILE A 13 -8.02 3.43 21.86
C ILE A 13 -7.15 4.37 22.71
N PHE A 14 -6.86 3.95 23.94
CA PHE A 14 -5.89 4.59 24.84
C PHE A 14 -4.74 3.64 25.07
N ILE A 15 -3.53 4.15 25.08
CA ILE A 15 -2.34 3.41 25.45
C ILE A 15 -1.77 4.07 26.72
N ASN A 16 -1.71 3.33 27.81
CA ASN A 16 -1.24 3.83 29.13
C ASN A 16 -1.97 5.11 29.58
N GLY A 17 -3.29 5.18 29.30
CA GLY A 17 -4.12 6.34 29.67
C GLY A 17 -3.96 7.57 28.76
N LYS A 18 -3.14 7.50 27.72
CA LYS A 18 -2.96 8.58 26.73
C LYS A 18 -3.79 8.35 25.49
N GLU A 19 -4.30 9.43 24.90
CA GLU A 19 -4.98 9.40 23.62
C GLU A 19 -4.05 8.94 22.49
N THR A 20 -4.61 8.21 21.53
CA THR A 20 -3.86 7.68 20.39
C THR A 20 -4.24 8.35 19.08
N THR A 21 -3.37 8.18 18.11
CA THR A 21 -3.61 8.48 16.70
C THR A 21 -3.05 7.36 15.83
N SER A 22 -3.55 7.26 14.60
CA SER A 22 -3.04 6.33 13.61
C SER A 22 -2.06 7.02 12.69
N ILE A 23 -0.92 6.39 12.46
CA ILE A 23 0.03 6.72 11.40
C ILE A 23 0.01 5.59 10.37
N ASP A 24 0.01 5.95 9.09
CA ASP A 24 -0.16 5.04 7.95
C ASP A 24 1.13 5.05 7.11
N TYR A 25 1.54 3.88 6.59
CA TYR A 25 2.56 3.83 5.54
C TYR A 25 1.87 3.88 4.17
N PRO A 26 1.73 5.07 3.56
CA PRO A 26 0.89 5.24 2.39
C PRO A 26 1.44 4.49 1.18
N ALA A 27 0.56 3.76 0.49
CA ALA A 27 0.91 2.99 -0.70
C ALA A 27 2.09 2.03 -0.45
N SER A 28 2.11 1.35 0.70
CA SER A 28 3.20 0.54 1.25
C SER A 28 3.95 -0.29 0.20
N VAL A 29 3.25 -1.19 -0.49
CA VAL A 29 3.85 -2.05 -1.54
C VAL A 29 4.44 -1.22 -2.68
N SER A 30 3.71 -0.24 -3.21
CA SER A 30 4.21 0.61 -4.30
C SER A 30 5.45 1.39 -3.88
N ASN A 31 5.45 1.92 -2.66
CA ASN A 31 6.58 2.69 -2.12
C ASN A 31 7.81 1.81 -1.88
N LEU A 32 7.64 0.60 -1.33
CA LEU A 32 8.69 -0.40 -1.21
C LEU A 32 9.30 -0.74 -2.57
N LEU A 33 8.48 -1.08 -3.57
CA LEU A 33 8.95 -1.38 -4.92
C LEU A 33 9.71 -0.20 -5.57
N TYR A 34 9.21 1.03 -5.40
CA TYR A 34 9.94 2.21 -5.90
C TYR A 34 11.30 2.36 -5.25
N ARG A 35 11.39 2.18 -3.93
CA ARG A 35 12.67 2.25 -3.21
C ARG A 35 13.64 1.18 -3.67
N MET A 36 13.18 -0.05 -3.83
CA MET A 36 13.99 -1.16 -4.34
C MET A 36 14.57 -0.86 -5.72
N VAL A 37 13.77 -0.26 -6.61
CA VAL A 37 14.19 -0.01 -8.01
C VAL A 37 15.00 1.27 -8.15
N THR A 38 14.67 2.30 -7.38
CA THR A 38 15.23 3.66 -7.60
C THR A 38 16.11 4.16 -6.47
N GLY A 39 16.15 3.46 -5.33
CA GLY A 39 16.80 3.93 -4.09
C GLY A 39 16.12 5.14 -3.46
N LYS A 40 14.94 5.56 -3.93
CA LYS A 40 14.25 6.77 -3.50
C LYS A 40 12.81 6.48 -3.05
N SER A 41 12.35 7.20 -2.04
CA SER A 41 10.95 7.21 -1.66
C SER A 41 10.08 7.89 -2.73
N LEU A 42 8.84 7.43 -2.87
CA LEU A 42 7.82 8.08 -3.68
C LEU A 42 7.39 9.45 -3.14
N ARG A 43 7.61 9.72 -1.85
CA ARG A 43 7.17 10.99 -1.26
C ARG A 43 7.87 12.21 -1.90
N PRO A 44 7.15 13.29 -2.13
CA PRO A 44 5.71 13.53 -1.83
C PRO A 44 4.73 12.98 -2.88
N ASP A 45 5.18 12.17 -3.82
CA ASP A 45 4.40 11.72 -4.97
C ASP A 45 3.44 10.57 -4.60
N ASP A 46 2.24 10.56 -5.21
CA ASP A 46 1.24 9.52 -5.00
C ASP A 46 1.18 8.60 -6.25
N PRO A 47 1.48 7.29 -6.12
CA PRO A 47 1.45 6.34 -7.24
C PRO A 47 0.04 6.17 -7.84
N TYR A 48 -0.98 6.52 -7.09
CA TYR A 48 -2.38 6.44 -7.49
C TYR A 48 -2.92 7.73 -8.14
N LYS A 49 -2.10 8.78 -8.22
CA LYS A 49 -2.45 10.02 -8.92
C LYS A 49 -2.27 9.83 -10.42
N VAL A 50 -3.30 9.31 -11.07
CA VAL A 50 -3.36 9.01 -12.51
C VAL A 50 -4.36 9.94 -13.17
N THR A 51 -3.94 10.68 -14.20
CA THR A 51 -4.82 11.62 -14.91
C THR A 51 -6.03 10.87 -15.49
N GLY A 52 -7.23 11.36 -15.21
CA GLY A 52 -8.49 10.79 -15.69
C GLY A 52 -9.00 9.60 -14.89
N VAL A 53 -8.25 9.08 -13.90
CA VAL A 53 -8.68 7.96 -13.04
C VAL A 53 -8.81 8.44 -11.60
N PRO A 54 -9.99 8.36 -10.97
CA PRO A 54 -10.15 8.64 -9.56
C PRO A 54 -9.19 7.80 -8.70
N ARG A 55 -8.61 8.41 -7.64
CA ARG A 55 -7.59 7.80 -6.79
C ARG A 55 -8.04 6.45 -6.19
N SER A 56 -9.29 6.36 -5.77
CA SER A 56 -9.91 5.13 -5.23
C SER A 56 -9.82 3.97 -6.24
N ILE A 57 -10.13 4.25 -7.50
CA ILE A 57 -10.11 3.29 -8.61
C ILE A 57 -8.67 2.94 -8.99
N ALA A 58 -7.79 3.94 -9.11
CA ALA A 58 -6.37 3.72 -9.39
C ALA A 58 -5.72 2.83 -8.33
N LYS A 59 -5.96 3.07 -7.03
CA LYS A 59 -5.48 2.23 -5.91
C LYS A 59 -5.98 0.79 -6.08
N LYS A 60 -7.26 0.60 -6.33
CA LYS A 60 -7.86 -0.74 -6.45
C LYS A 60 -7.32 -1.50 -7.65
N ILE A 61 -7.25 -0.85 -8.83
CA ILE A 61 -6.70 -1.47 -10.04
C ILE A 61 -5.22 -1.81 -9.85
N THR A 62 -4.42 -0.92 -9.26
CA THR A 62 -3.01 -1.18 -8.94
C THR A 62 -2.84 -2.45 -8.09
N ASN A 63 -3.62 -2.59 -7.03
CA ASN A 63 -3.58 -3.78 -6.17
C ASN A 63 -3.97 -5.06 -6.94
N ILE A 64 -4.96 -4.98 -7.82
CA ILE A 64 -5.34 -6.11 -8.69
C ILE A 64 -4.20 -6.46 -9.66
N MET A 65 -3.55 -5.47 -10.26
CA MET A 65 -2.42 -5.67 -11.18
C MET A 65 -1.22 -6.33 -10.50
N LEU A 66 -0.94 -5.99 -9.24
CA LEU A 66 0.14 -6.59 -8.45
C LEU A 66 -0.10 -8.07 -8.11
N ASN A 67 -1.37 -8.49 -8.09
CA ASN A 67 -1.78 -9.86 -7.73
C ASN A 67 -2.22 -10.72 -8.92
N SER A 68 -2.17 -10.20 -10.14
CA SER A 68 -2.63 -10.89 -11.36
C SER A 68 -1.46 -11.39 -12.20
N GLU A 69 -1.63 -12.52 -12.89
CA GLU A 69 -0.62 -13.07 -13.80
C GLU A 69 -0.59 -12.39 -15.16
N THR A 70 -1.75 -11.91 -15.61
CA THR A 70 -1.89 -11.28 -16.93
C THR A 70 -2.80 -10.06 -16.87
N LYS A 71 -2.65 -9.19 -17.86
CA LYS A 71 -3.51 -8.02 -18.03
C LYS A 71 -4.98 -8.40 -18.20
N THR A 72 -5.25 -9.52 -18.90
CA THR A 72 -6.61 -10.04 -19.11
C THR A 72 -7.21 -10.55 -17.79
N ALA A 73 -6.44 -11.30 -17.01
CA ALA A 73 -6.88 -11.77 -15.68
C ALA A 73 -7.19 -10.58 -14.77
N ALA A 74 -6.33 -9.55 -14.76
CA ALA A 74 -6.56 -8.32 -14.01
C ALA A 74 -7.85 -7.60 -14.45
N ALA A 75 -8.10 -7.47 -15.75
CA ALA A 75 -9.33 -6.85 -16.27
C ALA A 75 -10.59 -7.62 -15.83
N SER A 76 -10.54 -8.95 -15.85
CA SER A 76 -11.61 -9.81 -15.34
C SER A 76 -11.84 -9.64 -13.84
N ALA A 77 -10.75 -9.53 -13.06
CA ALA A 77 -10.82 -9.30 -11.63
C ALA A 77 -11.41 -7.92 -11.27
N VAL A 78 -11.13 -6.87 -12.05
CA VAL A 78 -11.77 -5.55 -11.89
C VAL A 78 -13.27 -5.65 -12.14
N ASN A 79 -13.70 -6.33 -13.20
CA ASN A 79 -15.11 -6.53 -13.49
C ASN A 79 -15.84 -7.32 -12.38
N LYS A 80 -15.19 -8.37 -11.84
CA LYS A 80 -15.72 -9.13 -10.71
C LYS A 80 -15.88 -8.25 -9.48
N TRP A 81 -14.84 -7.51 -9.12
CA TRP A 81 -14.87 -6.59 -7.97
C TRP A 81 -16.01 -5.57 -8.10
N LEU A 82 -16.23 -4.97 -9.28
CA LEU A 82 -17.31 -4.00 -9.50
C LEU A 82 -18.70 -4.62 -9.31
N LYS A 83 -18.89 -5.87 -9.73
CA LYS A 83 -20.15 -6.58 -9.56
C LYS A 83 -20.43 -6.89 -8.08
N GLU A 84 -19.40 -7.27 -7.35
CA GLU A 84 -19.49 -7.66 -5.94
C GLU A 84 -19.47 -6.45 -4.99
N SER A 85 -19.06 -5.26 -5.46
CA SER A 85 -19.00 -4.07 -4.64
C SER A 85 -20.39 -3.55 -4.28
N ALA A 86 -20.67 -3.50 -2.98
CA ALA A 86 -21.86 -2.82 -2.46
C ALA A 86 -21.72 -1.30 -2.41
N ASP A 87 -20.51 -0.76 -2.63
CA ASP A 87 -20.21 0.67 -2.54
C ASP A 87 -20.56 1.40 -3.84
N ASN A 88 -21.63 2.17 -3.78
CA ASN A 88 -22.06 3.00 -4.90
C ASN A 88 -21.09 4.13 -5.25
N ALA A 89 -20.26 4.59 -4.31
CA ALA A 89 -19.24 5.60 -4.59
C ALA A 89 -18.15 5.03 -5.51
N HIS A 90 -17.71 3.80 -5.29
CA HIS A 90 -16.77 3.12 -6.18
C HIS A 90 -17.34 2.93 -7.59
N LYS A 91 -18.63 2.63 -7.73
CA LYS A 91 -19.27 2.49 -9.05
C LYS A 91 -19.27 3.81 -9.81
N LYS A 92 -19.68 4.90 -9.17
CA LYS A 92 -19.66 6.24 -9.75
C LYS A 92 -18.26 6.70 -10.15
N ASP A 93 -17.27 6.46 -9.28
CA ASP A 93 -15.87 6.77 -9.58
C ASP A 93 -15.35 5.96 -10.76
N TYR A 94 -15.75 4.68 -10.87
CA TYR A 94 -15.39 3.84 -11.99
C TYR A 94 -16.05 4.31 -13.30
N GLU A 95 -17.34 4.64 -13.29
CA GLU A 95 -18.06 5.21 -14.45
C GLU A 95 -17.35 6.47 -14.95
N ARG A 96 -16.97 7.37 -14.05
CA ARG A 96 -16.17 8.56 -14.38
C ARG A 96 -14.81 8.20 -14.99
N ALA A 97 -14.14 7.18 -14.49
CA ALA A 97 -12.87 6.71 -15.08
C ALA A 97 -13.08 6.15 -16.50
N VAL A 98 -14.18 5.42 -16.72
CA VAL A 98 -14.55 4.93 -18.07
C VAL A 98 -14.82 6.08 -19.03
N GLU A 99 -15.55 7.10 -18.61
CA GLU A 99 -15.82 8.29 -19.43
C GLU A 99 -14.51 9.02 -19.83
N ASN A 100 -13.55 9.11 -18.91
CA ASN A 100 -12.31 9.86 -19.13
C ASN A 100 -11.23 9.07 -19.89
N ILE A 101 -11.11 7.77 -19.62
CA ILE A 101 -9.98 6.92 -20.09
C ILE A 101 -10.48 5.80 -21.01
N GLY A 102 -11.67 5.24 -20.75
CA GLY A 102 -12.22 4.10 -21.48
C GLY A 102 -12.18 2.80 -20.71
N THR A 103 -11.55 1.77 -21.28
CA THR A 103 -11.59 0.39 -20.76
C THR A 103 -10.67 0.16 -19.56
N ASN A 104 -10.90 -0.96 -18.83
CA ASN A 104 -9.97 -1.42 -17.77
C ASN A 104 -8.52 -1.51 -18.24
N THR A 105 -8.31 -2.01 -19.46
CA THR A 105 -6.98 -2.16 -20.03
C THR A 105 -6.30 -0.83 -20.28
N MET A 106 -7.04 0.18 -20.69
CA MET A 106 -6.55 1.55 -20.88
C MET A 106 -6.21 2.21 -19.53
N MET A 107 -7.04 2.01 -18.51
CA MET A 107 -6.73 2.46 -17.14
C MET A 107 -5.45 1.81 -16.60
N MET A 108 -5.27 0.49 -16.82
CA MET A 108 -4.03 -0.23 -16.43
C MET A 108 -2.80 0.31 -17.17
N ASP A 109 -2.93 0.67 -18.45
CA ASP A 109 -1.83 1.28 -19.19
C ASP A 109 -1.47 2.67 -18.65
N ALA A 110 -2.47 3.48 -18.32
CA ALA A 110 -2.27 4.77 -17.67
C ALA A 110 -1.57 4.62 -16.30
N ILE A 111 -1.99 3.64 -15.49
CA ILE A 111 -1.35 3.31 -14.21
C ILE A 111 0.10 2.86 -14.41
N ARG A 112 0.37 1.97 -15.38
CA ARG A 112 1.73 1.53 -15.70
C ARG A 112 2.62 2.68 -16.17
N LYS A 113 2.09 3.56 -17.01
CA LYS A 113 2.80 4.75 -17.46
C LYS A 113 3.18 5.68 -16.32
N ARG A 114 2.23 5.91 -15.39
CA ARG A 114 2.46 6.70 -14.16
C ARG A 114 3.53 6.07 -13.27
N ASN A 115 3.53 4.76 -13.16
CA ASN A 115 4.40 3.97 -12.30
C ASN A 115 5.51 3.26 -13.09
N LYS A 116 6.08 3.94 -14.11
CA LYS A 116 7.08 3.38 -15.02
C LYS A 116 8.24 2.65 -14.33
N PRO A 117 8.84 3.16 -13.23
CA PRO A 117 9.94 2.46 -12.55
C PRO A 117 9.57 1.06 -12.06
N ILE A 118 8.35 0.86 -11.58
CA ILE A 118 7.88 -0.42 -11.05
C ILE A 118 6.97 -1.19 -12.03
N ALA A 119 6.88 -0.76 -13.29
CA ALA A 119 5.98 -1.36 -14.28
C ALA A 119 6.23 -2.86 -14.52
N ASN A 120 7.46 -3.34 -14.32
CA ASN A 120 7.86 -4.73 -14.48
C ASN A 120 7.37 -5.64 -13.33
N TYR A 121 6.92 -5.08 -12.23
CA TYR A 121 6.39 -5.82 -11.08
C TYR A 121 4.88 -6.09 -11.17
N PHE A 122 4.19 -5.47 -12.13
CA PHE A 122 2.80 -5.80 -12.43
C PHE A 122 2.67 -7.10 -13.21
N PHE A 123 1.59 -7.81 -12.98
CA PHE A 123 1.23 -9.05 -13.69
C PHE A 123 2.24 -10.20 -13.48
N LYS A 124 2.76 -10.33 -12.27
CA LYS A 124 3.69 -11.41 -11.89
C LYS A 124 3.01 -12.58 -11.18
N GLY A 125 1.70 -12.51 -10.99
CA GLY A 125 0.91 -13.60 -10.43
C GLY A 125 0.72 -13.52 -8.91
N LYS A 126 -0.04 -14.50 -8.41
CA LYS A 126 -0.44 -14.57 -7.00
C LYS A 126 0.76 -14.80 -6.07
N GLU A 127 1.73 -15.58 -6.49
CA GLU A 127 2.94 -15.84 -5.69
C GLU A 127 3.70 -14.55 -5.42
N MET A 128 3.84 -13.71 -6.44
CA MET A 128 4.48 -12.41 -6.25
C MET A 128 3.62 -11.48 -5.38
N GLY A 129 2.30 -11.55 -5.48
CA GLY A 129 1.38 -10.83 -4.57
C GLY A 129 1.55 -11.24 -3.11
N GLN A 130 1.74 -12.53 -2.83
CA GLN A 130 2.07 -13.04 -1.49
C GLN A 130 3.43 -12.52 -1.02
N HIS A 131 4.38 -12.42 -1.92
CA HIS A 131 5.70 -11.87 -1.64
C HIS A 131 5.64 -10.39 -1.26
N TYR A 132 4.83 -9.60 -1.97
CA TYR A 132 4.60 -8.20 -1.60
C TYR A 132 3.96 -8.07 -0.21
N ALA A 133 3.01 -8.93 0.12
CA ALA A 133 2.41 -8.97 1.45
C ALA A 133 3.44 -9.35 2.54
N TRP A 134 4.37 -10.25 2.23
CA TRP A 134 5.49 -10.59 3.13
C TRP A 134 6.44 -9.40 3.34
N LEU A 135 6.80 -8.66 2.28
CA LEU A 135 7.61 -7.45 2.38
C LEU A 135 6.95 -6.39 3.27
N GLU A 136 5.64 -6.17 3.08
CA GLU A 136 4.86 -5.25 3.91
C GLU A 136 4.84 -5.70 5.38
N ALA A 137 4.63 -7.00 5.63
CA ALA A 137 4.62 -7.54 6.99
C ALA A 137 5.98 -7.39 7.68
N ASN A 138 7.10 -7.60 6.98
CA ASN A 138 8.43 -7.38 7.52
C ASN A 138 8.67 -5.91 7.88
N LEU A 139 8.29 -4.98 7.00
CA LEU A 139 8.38 -3.55 7.31
C LEU A 139 7.60 -3.21 8.60
N VAL A 140 6.37 -3.71 8.72
CA VAL A 140 5.55 -3.48 9.91
C VAL A 140 6.21 -4.06 11.16
N PHE A 141 6.77 -5.27 11.06
CA PHE A 141 7.45 -5.93 12.17
C PHE A 141 8.70 -5.14 12.61
N GLU A 142 9.56 -4.73 11.68
CA GLU A 142 10.76 -3.96 12.00
C GLU A 142 10.45 -2.62 12.65
N VAL A 143 9.47 -1.89 12.11
CA VAL A 143 9.03 -0.62 12.69
C VAL A 143 8.46 -0.82 14.10
N ALA A 144 7.60 -1.82 14.30
CA ALA A 144 7.02 -2.11 15.60
C ALA A 144 8.09 -2.52 16.62
N ASN A 145 9.06 -3.33 16.19
CA ASN A 145 10.19 -3.76 17.01
C ASN A 145 11.08 -2.57 17.43
N TYR A 146 11.39 -1.69 16.49
CA TYR A 146 12.15 -0.48 16.78
C TYR A 146 11.41 0.44 17.76
N PHE A 147 10.12 0.65 17.57
CA PHE A 147 9.31 1.45 18.50
C PHE A 147 9.36 0.85 19.92
N GLY A 148 9.16 -0.47 20.03
CA GLY A 148 9.17 -1.13 21.33
C GLY A 148 10.54 -1.21 21.98
N GLN A 149 11.57 -1.59 21.24
CA GLN A 149 12.90 -1.87 21.81
C GLN A 149 13.79 -0.63 21.94
N HIS A 150 13.80 0.24 20.94
CA HIS A 150 14.71 1.39 20.91
C HIS A 150 14.07 2.67 21.43
N LEU A 151 12.89 3.01 20.94
CA LEU A 151 12.20 4.24 21.33
C LEU A 151 11.37 4.09 22.60
N LYS A 152 11.11 2.86 23.07
CA LYS A 152 10.22 2.56 24.19
C LYS A 152 8.79 3.11 23.99
N ILE A 153 8.36 3.22 22.73
CA ILE A 153 7.04 3.67 22.35
C ILE A 153 6.15 2.44 22.19
N PRO A 154 5.12 2.24 23.02
CA PRO A 154 4.15 1.19 22.80
C PRO A 154 3.31 1.52 21.56
N CYS A 155 3.21 0.58 20.64
CA CYS A 155 2.38 0.71 19.44
C CYS A 155 1.51 -0.54 19.24
N LEU A 156 0.38 -0.36 18.57
CA LEU A 156 -0.45 -1.43 18.06
C LEU A 156 -0.42 -1.39 16.53
N THR A 157 -0.34 -2.56 15.89
CA THR A 157 -0.27 -2.64 14.43
C THR A 157 -1.54 -3.23 13.84
N ILE A 158 -2.02 -2.66 12.74
CA ILE A 158 -3.16 -3.18 11.96
C ILE A 158 -2.80 -3.03 10.48
N HIS A 159 -2.37 -4.12 9.85
CA HIS A 159 -1.79 -4.10 8.51
C HIS A 159 -0.63 -3.10 8.43
N ASP A 160 -0.71 -2.08 7.57
CA ASP A 160 0.25 -0.98 7.37
C ASP A 160 -0.01 0.24 8.27
N GLU A 161 -0.94 0.15 9.23
CA GLU A 161 -1.32 1.19 10.17
C GLU A 161 -0.69 0.94 11.55
N PHE A 162 -0.09 1.97 12.13
CA PHE A 162 0.45 1.97 13.50
C PHE A 162 -0.39 2.90 14.36
N ILE A 163 -0.87 2.41 15.50
CA ILE A 163 -1.58 3.20 16.50
C ILE A 163 -0.60 3.51 17.61
N VAL A 164 -0.27 4.77 17.78
CA VAL A 164 0.66 5.29 18.78
C VAL A 164 0.01 6.40 19.60
N THR A 165 0.60 6.79 20.72
CA THR A 165 0.12 7.94 21.48
C THR A 165 0.39 9.24 20.72
N LYS A 166 -0.48 10.22 20.85
CA LYS A 166 -0.40 11.49 20.09
C LYS A 166 0.90 12.27 20.30
N ASP A 167 1.48 12.16 21.50
CA ASP A 167 2.71 12.86 21.88
C ASP A 167 3.97 12.35 21.17
N VAL A 168 3.92 11.15 20.59
CA VAL A 168 5.07 10.56 19.85
C VAL A 168 4.78 10.38 18.37
N ALA A 169 3.60 10.76 17.89
CA ALA A 169 3.13 10.47 16.53
C ALA A 169 4.04 11.04 15.44
N GLU A 170 4.51 12.28 15.60
CA GLU A 170 5.39 12.95 14.63
C GLU A 170 6.73 12.22 14.52
N ALA A 171 7.39 11.93 15.66
CA ALA A 171 8.65 11.19 15.67
C ALA A 171 8.48 9.76 15.12
N ALA A 172 7.37 9.11 15.40
CA ALA A 172 7.05 7.79 14.89
C ALA A 172 6.80 7.80 13.36
N GLU A 173 6.16 8.84 12.86
CA GLU A 173 5.92 9.02 11.43
C GLU A 173 7.24 9.26 10.68
N ASP A 174 8.09 10.15 11.17
CA ASP A 174 9.41 10.41 10.57
C ASP A 174 10.26 9.15 10.52
N TYR A 175 10.25 8.36 11.59
CA TYR A 175 10.98 7.09 11.64
C TYR A 175 10.42 6.06 10.63
N LEU A 176 9.11 5.92 10.53
CA LEU A 176 8.44 5.01 9.58
C LEU A 176 8.94 5.24 8.14
N TYR A 177 9.20 6.50 7.79
CA TYR A 177 9.71 6.84 6.46
C TYR A 177 11.21 6.58 6.29
N THR A 178 11.97 6.62 7.36
CA THR A 178 13.42 6.34 7.33
C THR A 178 13.69 4.84 7.24
N VAL A 179 13.05 4.04 8.08
CA VAL A 179 13.22 2.56 8.09
C VAL A 179 12.78 1.91 6.79
N GLY A 180 11.70 2.40 6.18
CA GLY A 180 11.33 1.91 4.87
C GLY A 180 12.43 2.10 3.79
N LEU A 181 13.48 2.91 4.04
CA LEU A 181 14.67 3.01 3.18
C LEU A 181 15.62 1.83 3.39
N ASP A 182 15.90 1.48 4.63
CA ASP A 182 16.86 0.42 4.96
C ASP A 182 16.31 -0.96 4.60
N GLU A 183 15.03 -1.21 4.86
CA GLU A 183 14.36 -2.47 4.50
C GLU A 183 14.26 -2.71 2.99
N SER A 184 14.25 -1.66 2.16
CA SER A 184 14.30 -1.82 0.71
C SER A 184 15.64 -2.40 0.22
N ILE A 185 16.72 -2.25 0.99
CA ILE A 185 18.04 -2.83 0.69
C ILE A 185 17.98 -4.34 0.89
N TYR A 186 17.43 -4.82 2.01
CA TYR A 186 17.24 -6.27 2.26
C TYR A 186 16.29 -6.90 1.25
N ALA A 187 15.23 -6.19 0.87
CA ALA A 187 14.29 -6.66 -0.13
C ALA A 187 14.92 -6.77 -1.54
N SER A 188 15.87 -5.89 -1.90
CA SER A 188 16.59 -5.95 -3.18
C SER A 188 17.50 -7.18 -3.27
N GLU A 189 18.24 -7.51 -2.21
CA GLU A 189 19.07 -8.71 -2.13
C GLU A 189 18.22 -9.98 -2.24
N TYR A 190 17.04 -10.01 -1.63
CA TYR A 190 16.13 -11.15 -1.70
C TYR A 190 15.54 -11.33 -3.10
N LEU A 191 15.13 -10.25 -3.77
CA LEU A 191 14.58 -10.31 -5.14
C LEU A 191 15.63 -10.63 -6.20
N GLU A 192 16.90 -10.29 -5.98
CA GLU A 192 17.98 -10.74 -6.85
C GLU A 192 18.15 -12.27 -6.82
N ASN A 193 17.86 -12.90 -5.69
CA ASN A 193 17.91 -14.36 -5.52
C ASN A 193 16.66 -15.08 -6.07
N ILE A 194 15.58 -14.38 -6.43
CA ILE A 194 14.35 -14.92 -7.06
C ILE A 194 14.36 -14.66 -8.59
N ARG A 195 15.51 -14.45 -9.20
CA ARG A 195 15.61 -14.41 -10.66
C ARG A 195 15.30 -15.79 -11.23
N TYR A 196 14.05 -15.95 -11.72
CA TYR A 196 13.65 -17.01 -12.63
C TYR A 196 14.06 -16.66 -14.06
#